data_a2a3435929b319f36db35de0b500c532
#
_entry.id   a2a3435929b319f36db35de0b500c532
#
_cell.length_a   1.000
_cell.length_b   1.000
_cell.length_c   1.000
_cell.angle_alpha   90.00
_cell.angle_beta   90.00
_cell.angle_gamma   90.00
#
_symmetry.space_group_name_H-M   'P 1'
#
loop_
_entity.id
_entity.type
_entity.pdbx_description
1 polymer ?
#
loop_
_entity_poly.entity_id
_entity_poly.type
_entity_poly.pdbx_seq_one_letter_code
_entity_poly.pdbx_strand_id
1 'polypeptide(L)'
;MMIYGSDALYSFIPKNACSTMRLSVAIANGCIDGIEDGHWIHGNNQTFVPSTAEALKAKFSFAILRCPFRRLASVYLDKFVSKEPEAWQFRNAINRNLNLDNLTFKDFVMSLDKPWKVNMDIHWKPQLSFLLFKDYSEYFSLEDFATCVTTLRERINFSVIDARSLTNHGTNEFELLYEDNFSDTPAFDIAVMKREGRCPSHFSLYTKEVFSYVSQIYSEDLAFYSHVFGRENLLDSKI
;
A
#
# COMPACT_ATOMS: atom_id res chain seq x y z
N MET A 1 -9.79 -8.99 -7.79
CA MET A 1 -9.41 -9.13 -9.21
C MET A 1 -9.34 -10.61 -9.55
N MET A 2 -9.96 -11.03 -10.65
CA MET A 2 -9.88 -12.42 -11.12
C MET A 2 -8.64 -12.66 -11.97
N ILE A 3 -8.03 -13.83 -11.77
CA ILE A 3 -6.99 -14.42 -12.62
C ILE A 3 -7.66 -15.63 -13.30
N TYR A 4 -8.21 -15.39 -14.49
CA TYR A 4 -9.11 -16.35 -15.14
C TYR A 4 -8.45 -17.67 -15.47
N GLY A 5 -7.18 -17.69 -15.90
CA GLY A 5 -6.46 -18.92 -16.25
C GLY A 5 -6.27 -19.92 -15.11
N SER A 6 -6.39 -19.48 -13.86
CA SER A 6 -6.22 -20.32 -12.67
C SER A 6 -7.44 -20.34 -11.74
N ASP A 7 -8.56 -19.73 -12.13
CA ASP A 7 -9.74 -19.55 -11.26
C ASP A 7 -9.37 -18.94 -9.90
N ALA A 8 -8.42 -17.99 -9.86
CA ALA A 8 -7.94 -17.40 -8.63
C ALA A 8 -8.45 -15.98 -8.41
N LEU A 9 -8.69 -15.63 -7.15
CA LEU A 9 -9.13 -14.32 -6.72
C LEU A 9 -8.06 -13.61 -5.90
N TYR A 10 -7.62 -12.45 -6.36
CA TYR A 10 -6.78 -11.53 -5.62
C TYR A 10 -7.59 -10.38 -5.03
N SER A 11 -7.55 -10.21 -3.70
CA SER A 11 -8.09 -9.01 -3.06
C SER A 11 -7.09 -7.88 -3.11
N PHE A 12 -7.42 -6.89 -3.93
CA PHE A 12 -6.60 -5.71 -4.15
C PHE A 12 -6.63 -4.77 -2.93
N ILE A 13 -5.45 -4.42 -2.43
CA ILE A 13 -5.26 -3.45 -1.35
C ILE A 13 -4.26 -2.39 -1.81
N PRO A 14 -4.62 -1.09 -1.82
CA PRO A 14 -3.69 -0.03 -2.20
C PRO A 14 -2.43 -0.01 -1.33
N LYS A 15 -1.29 0.29 -1.94
CA LYS A 15 0.05 0.35 -1.33
C LYS A 15 0.66 -1.01 -0.94
N ASN A 16 0.02 -2.13 -1.37
CA ASN A 16 0.48 -3.50 -1.16
C ASN A 16 0.85 -4.17 -2.50
N ALA A 17 1.87 -3.65 -3.18
CA ALA A 17 2.33 -4.10 -4.52
C ALA A 17 1.25 -4.02 -5.61
N CYS A 18 0.31 -3.09 -5.49
CA CYS A 18 -0.88 -3.07 -6.34
C CYS A 18 -0.57 -2.86 -7.84
N SER A 19 0.41 -2.06 -8.22
CA SER A 19 0.81 -1.87 -9.62
C SER A 19 1.41 -3.14 -10.21
N THR A 20 2.30 -3.80 -9.47
CA THR A 20 2.89 -5.09 -9.84
C THR A 20 1.80 -6.17 -10.04
N MET A 21 0.86 -6.27 -9.10
CA MET A 21 -0.22 -7.24 -9.20
C MET A 21 -1.20 -6.93 -10.34
N ARG A 22 -1.55 -5.67 -10.55
CA ARG A 22 -2.40 -5.26 -11.69
C ARG A 22 -1.76 -5.58 -13.03
N LEU A 23 -0.47 -5.27 -13.19
CA LEU A 23 0.28 -5.59 -14.39
C LEU A 23 0.29 -7.10 -14.63
N SER A 24 0.63 -7.87 -13.60
CA SER A 24 0.71 -9.32 -13.67
C SER A 24 -0.64 -9.96 -14.02
N VAL A 25 -1.74 -9.47 -13.43
CA VAL A 25 -3.11 -9.94 -13.74
C VAL A 25 -3.50 -9.57 -15.17
N ALA A 26 -3.16 -8.37 -15.64
CA ALA A 26 -3.49 -7.95 -16.99
C ALA A 26 -2.77 -8.80 -18.06
N ILE A 27 -1.50 -9.13 -17.84
CA ILE A 27 -0.71 -10.02 -18.70
C ILE A 27 -1.28 -11.46 -18.62
N ALA A 28 -1.50 -11.98 -17.43
CA ALA A 28 -2.02 -13.35 -17.24
C ALA A 28 -3.40 -13.57 -17.85
N ASN A 29 -4.21 -12.51 -17.92
CA ASN A 29 -5.54 -12.52 -18.55
C ASN A 29 -5.51 -12.16 -20.05
N GLY A 30 -4.32 -11.93 -20.65
CA GLY A 30 -4.14 -11.67 -22.08
C GLY A 30 -4.66 -10.29 -22.55
N CYS A 31 -4.70 -9.28 -21.65
CA CYS A 31 -5.13 -7.93 -22.01
C CYS A 31 -3.98 -7.04 -22.49
N ILE A 32 -2.76 -7.37 -22.08
CA ILE A 32 -1.51 -6.72 -22.51
C ILE A 32 -0.41 -7.78 -22.63
N ASP A 33 0.60 -7.52 -23.46
CA ASP A 33 1.64 -8.49 -23.75
C ASP A 33 2.85 -8.38 -22.80
N GLY A 34 3.13 -7.18 -22.29
CA GLY A 34 4.32 -6.99 -21.46
C GLY A 34 4.32 -5.69 -20.65
N ILE A 35 5.49 -5.40 -20.09
CA ILE A 35 5.71 -4.24 -19.22
C ILE A 35 5.61 -2.91 -20.00
N GLU A 36 5.89 -2.92 -21.30
CA GLU A 36 5.79 -1.77 -22.19
C GLU A 36 4.37 -1.19 -22.29
N ASP A 37 3.37 -2.06 -22.08
CA ASP A 37 1.95 -1.69 -22.06
C ASP A 37 1.46 -1.27 -20.65
N GLY A 38 2.37 -1.15 -19.69
CA GLY A 38 2.04 -0.98 -18.27
C GLY A 38 1.16 0.24 -17.95
N HIS A 39 1.16 1.29 -18.79
CA HIS A 39 0.25 2.43 -18.64
C HIS A 39 -1.23 2.03 -18.71
N TRP A 40 -1.56 0.91 -19.37
CA TRP A 40 -2.92 0.37 -19.47
C TRP A 40 -3.57 0.11 -18.10
N ILE A 41 -2.79 -0.33 -17.10
CA ILE A 41 -3.30 -0.68 -15.77
C ILE A 41 -3.93 0.50 -15.02
N HIS A 42 -3.53 1.73 -15.29
CA HIS A 42 -4.06 2.91 -14.61
C HIS A 42 -5.45 3.32 -15.10
N GLY A 43 -5.73 3.12 -16.39
CA GLY A 43 -7.03 3.40 -17.01
C GLY A 43 -8.07 2.27 -16.84
N ASN A 44 -7.62 1.05 -16.51
CA ASN A 44 -8.46 -0.16 -16.56
C ASN A 44 -8.61 -0.86 -15.20
N ASN A 45 -8.74 -0.10 -14.14
CA ASN A 45 -8.80 -0.60 -12.76
C ASN A 45 -9.98 -1.55 -12.47
N GLN A 46 -11.06 -1.47 -13.24
CA GLN A 46 -12.30 -2.23 -13.01
C GLN A 46 -12.40 -3.48 -13.89
N THR A 47 -11.48 -3.70 -14.83
CA THR A 47 -11.59 -4.76 -15.85
C THR A 47 -11.71 -6.17 -15.26
N PHE A 48 -11.03 -6.44 -14.14
CA PHE A 48 -11.00 -7.77 -13.52
C PHE A 48 -11.76 -7.83 -12.20
N VAL A 49 -12.68 -6.89 -11.96
CA VAL A 49 -13.57 -6.96 -10.78
C VAL A 49 -14.57 -8.10 -11.00
N PRO A 50 -14.54 -9.13 -10.14
CA PRO A 50 -15.43 -10.29 -10.31
C PRO A 50 -16.87 -9.93 -9.96
N SER A 51 -17.81 -10.62 -10.59
CA SER A 51 -19.14 -10.78 -10.06
C SER A 51 -19.11 -11.58 -8.74
N THR A 52 -20.16 -11.47 -7.93
CA THR A 52 -20.27 -12.27 -6.70
C THR A 52 -20.18 -13.78 -6.99
N ALA A 53 -20.77 -14.23 -8.10
CA ALA A 53 -20.73 -15.64 -8.48
C ALA A 53 -19.31 -16.11 -8.84
N GLU A 54 -18.52 -15.31 -9.55
CA GLU A 54 -17.15 -15.62 -9.86
C GLU A 54 -16.29 -15.64 -8.59
N ALA A 55 -16.46 -14.64 -7.72
CA ALA A 55 -15.72 -14.58 -6.46
C ALA A 55 -15.96 -15.82 -5.59
N LEU A 56 -17.22 -16.28 -5.48
CA LEU A 56 -17.59 -17.47 -4.70
C LEU A 56 -17.12 -18.80 -5.33
N LYS A 57 -16.88 -18.83 -6.64
CA LYS A 57 -16.39 -20.02 -7.36
C LYS A 57 -14.88 -20.08 -7.49
N ALA A 58 -14.15 -19.05 -7.05
CA ALA A 58 -12.71 -19.04 -7.12
C ALA A 58 -12.13 -20.24 -6.35
N LYS A 59 -11.24 -20.98 -7.01
CA LYS A 59 -10.58 -22.16 -6.42
C LYS A 59 -9.44 -21.81 -5.49
N PHE A 60 -8.88 -20.63 -5.67
CA PHE A 60 -7.80 -20.10 -4.85
C PHE A 60 -8.06 -18.62 -4.60
N SER A 61 -7.94 -18.19 -3.36
CA SER A 61 -8.10 -16.77 -2.98
C SER A 61 -6.91 -16.31 -2.17
N PHE A 62 -6.43 -15.09 -2.44
CA PHE A 62 -5.32 -14.54 -1.68
C PHE A 62 -5.41 -13.02 -1.51
N ALA A 63 -4.73 -12.54 -0.48
CA ALA A 63 -4.52 -11.13 -0.23
C ALA A 63 -3.06 -10.89 0.15
N ILE A 64 -2.52 -9.74 -0.25
CA ILE A 64 -1.20 -9.28 0.15
C ILE A 64 -1.39 -8.18 1.19
N LEU A 65 -0.94 -8.43 2.41
CA LEU A 65 -0.97 -7.49 3.51
C LEU A 65 0.39 -6.83 3.69
N ARG A 66 0.40 -5.67 4.27
CA ARG A 66 1.61 -4.91 4.58
C ARG A 66 1.56 -4.47 6.04
N CYS A 67 2.72 -4.38 6.69
CA CYS A 67 2.82 -3.73 8.00
C CYS A 67 2.10 -2.37 7.97
N PRO A 68 1.06 -2.14 8.80
CA PRO A 68 0.25 -0.91 8.76
C PRO A 68 1.07 0.37 8.89
N PHE A 69 2.13 0.35 9.69
CA PHE A 69 3.06 1.49 9.83
C PHE A 69 3.79 1.78 8.52
N ARG A 70 4.36 0.76 7.87
CA ARG A 70 5.06 0.92 6.58
C ARG A 70 4.10 1.35 5.48
N ARG A 71 2.86 0.86 5.52
CA ARG A 71 1.83 1.24 4.56
C ARG A 71 1.48 2.73 4.68
N LEU A 72 1.19 3.23 5.89
CA LEU A 72 0.83 4.62 6.13
C LEU A 72 1.99 5.58 5.80
N ALA A 73 3.22 5.26 6.19
CA ALA A 73 4.41 6.00 5.80
C ALA A 73 4.56 6.07 4.27
N SER A 74 4.36 4.95 3.58
CA SER A 74 4.38 4.90 2.10
C SER A 74 3.29 5.76 1.46
N VAL A 75 2.11 5.86 2.09
CA VAL A 75 1.03 6.76 1.62
C VAL A 75 1.49 8.21 1.70
N TYR A 76 2.03 8.62 2.84
CA TYR A 76 2.49 10.00 3.02
C TYR A 76 3.59 10.37 2.01
N LEU A 77 4.61 9.54 1.88
CA LEU A 77 5.74 9.78 0.95
C LEU A 77 5.30 9.81 -0.52
N ASP A 78 4.26 9.05 -0.88
CA ASP A 78 3.72 9.01 -2.24
C ASP A 78 2.68 10.10 -2.49
N LYS A 79 1.64 10.18 -1.66
CA LYS A 79 0.48 11.03 -1.93
C LYS A 79 0.67 12.48 -1.49
N PHE A 80 1.24 12.70 -0.32
CA PHE A 80 1.35 14.03 0.25
C PHE A 80 2.64 14.74 -0.14
N VAL A 81 3.77 14.06 -0.07
CA VAL A 81 5.07 14.64 -0.47
C VAL A 81 5.10 14.92 -1.98
N SER A 82 4.51 14.05 -2.80
CA SER A 82 4.41 14.24 -4.25
C SER A 82 3.20 15.08 -4.69
N LYS A 83 2.33 15.50 -3.74
CA LYS A 83 1.12 16.30 -3.99
C LYS A 83 0.17 15.68 -5.03
N GLU A 84 -0.03 14.38 -4.93
CA GLU A 84 -0.98 13.66 -5.75
C GLU A 84 -2.44 14.14 -5.51
N PRO A 85 -3.39 13.82 -6.39
CA PRO A 85 -4.79 14.25 -6.27
C PRO A 85 -5.41 13.98 -4.89
N GLU A 86 -5.03 12.88 -4.23
CA GLU A 86 -5.52 12.49 -2.91
C GLU A 86 -5.12 13.49 -1.82
N ALA A 87 -3.93 14.09 -1.89
CA ALA A 87 -3.52 15.15 -0.95
C ALA A 87 -4.40 16.39 -1.08
N TRP A 88 -4.78 16.77 -2.29
CA TRP A 88 -5.68 17.90 -2.52
C TRP A 88 -7.11 17.61 -2.08
N GLN A 89 -7.60 16.37 -2.29
CA GLN A 89 -8.89 15.92 -1.78
C GLN A 89 -8.92 15.94 -0.25
N PHE A 90 -7.87 15.44 0.40
CA PHE A 90 -7.69 15.49 1.84
C PHE A 90 -7.73 16.94 2.35
N ARG A 91 -6.91 17.84 1.77
CA ARG A 91 -6.92 19.27 2.11
C ARG A 91 -8.32 19.86 2.04
N ASN A 92 -9.04 19.63 0.95
CA ASN A 92 -10.37 20.18 0.75
C ASN A 92 -11.40 19.66 1.75
N ALA A 93 -11.26 18.43 2.20
CA ALA A 93 -12.15 17.79 3.16
C ALA A 93 -11.85 18.20 4.63
N ILE A 94 -10.56 18.36 4.96
CA ILE A 94 -10.14 18.63 6.35
C ILE A 94 -10.07 20.16 6.62
N ASN A 95 -9.32 20.87 5.80
CA ASN A 95 -9.14 22.31 5.93
C ASN A 95 -8.62 22.91 4.61
N ARG A 96 -9.44 23.68 3.91
CA ARG A 96 -9.07 24.31 2.62
C ARG A 96 -7.90 25.29 2.73
N ASN A 97 -7.60 25.80 3.92
CA ASN A 97 -6.46 26.68 4.16
C ASN A 97 -5.17 25.93 4.50
N LEU A 98 -5.21 24.59 4.59
CA LEU A 98 -4.05 23.78 4.85
C LEU A 98 -3.02 23.97 3.72
N ASN A 99 -1.79 24.33 4.08
CA ASN A 99 -0.68 24.37 3.15
C ASN A 99 -0.04 22.96 3.08
N LEU A 100 -0.17 22.31 1.93
CA LEU A 100 0.40 20.97 1.73
C LEU A 100 1.94 20.96 1.77
N ASP A 101 2.60 22.09 1.47
CA ASP A 101 4.06 22.17 1.58
C ASP A 101 4.53 22.05 3.02
N ASN A 102 3.76 22.60 3.95
CA ASN A 102 4.09 22.60 5.38
C ASN A 102 3.54 21.38 6.12
N LEU A 103 2.70 20.55 5.46
CA LEU A 103 2.11 19.38 6.10
C LEU A 103 3.19 18.37 6.47
N THR A 104 3.28 18.00 7.73
CA THR A 104 4.20 17.00 8.24
C THR A 104 3.55 15.60 8.28
N PHE A 105 4.34 14.55 8.42
CA PHE A 105 3.79 13.21 8.65
C PHE A 105 2.96 13.14 9.93
N LYS A 106 3.45 13.79 10.99
CA LYS A 106 2.73 13.90 12.26
C LYS A 106 1.38 14.60 12.09
N ASP A 107 1.33 15.73 11.39
CA ASP A 107 0.07 16.46 11.16
C ASP A 107 -0.94 15.62 10.37
N PHE A 108 -0.47 14.92 9.33
CA PHE A 108 -1.31 14.00 8.57
C PHE A 108 -1.89 12.92 9.48
N VAL A 109 -1.06 12.23 10.25
CA VAL A 109 -1.49 11.15 11.14
C VAL A 109 -2.45 11.67 12.22
N MET A 110 -2.11 12.76 12.90
CA MET A 110 -2.94 13.34 13.97
C MET A 110 -4.28 13.86 13.45
N SER A 111 -4.36 14.22 12.17
CA SER A 111 -5.62 14.61 11.53
C SER A 111 -6.60 13.46 11.35
N LEU A 112 -6.16 12.19 11.42
CA LEU A 112 -7.01 11.00 11.28
C LEU A 112 -7.78 10.67 12.59
N ASP A 113 -8.24 11.67 13.30
CA ASP A 113 -8.85 11.61 14.62
C ASP A 113 -10.29 11.09 14.66
N LYS A 114 -10.90 10.83 13.48
CA LYS A 114 -12.26 10.33 13.35
C LYS A 114 -12.37 9.22 12.32
N PRO A 115 -13.26 8.24 12.54
CA PRO A 115 -13.41 7.10 11.62
C PRO A 115 -13.67 7.49 10.17
N TRP A 116 -14.44 8.56 9.92
CA TRP A 116 -14.72 9.00 8.56
C TRP A 116 -13.46 9.53 7.85
N LYS A 117 -12.52 10.15 8.58
CA LYS A 117 -11.25 10.64 8.04
C LYS A 117 -10.32 9.47 7.68
N VAL A 118 -10.29 8.43 8.51
CA VAL A 118 -9.55 7.20 8.23
C VAL A 118 -10.13 6.48 7.01
N ASN A 119 -11.43 6.51 6.83
CA ASN A 119 -12.12 5.79 5.76
C ASN A 119 -12.36 6.62 4.47
N MET A 120 -11.93 7.90 4.43
CA MET A 120 -12.25 8.78 3.31
C MET A 120 -11.51 8.46 2.02
N ASP A 121 -10.37 7.76 2.10
CA ASP A 121 -9.59 7.40 0.93
C ASP A 121 -9.05 5.97 1.02
N ILE A 122 -9.01 5.28 -0.11
CA ILE A 122 -8.60 3.88 -0.20
C ILE A 122 -7.13 3.64 0.15
N HIS A 123 -6.27 4.66 0.02
CA HIS A 123 -4.83 4.49 0.25
C HIS A 123 -4.48 4.36 1.73
N TRP A 124 -5.23 5.02 2.64
CA TRP A 124 -5.02 4.90 4.09
C TRP A 124 -6.18 4.25 4.86
N LYS A 125 -7.26 3.87 4.17
CA LYS A 125 -8.32 3.04 4.76
C LYS A 125 -7.74 1.73 5.31
N PRO A 126 -8.26 1.19 6.45
CA PRO A 126 -7.81 -0.09 7.00
C PRO A 126 -7.82 -1.23 5.97
N GLN A 127 -6.79 -2.07 6.00
CA GLN A 127 -6.60 -3.16 5.04
C GLN A 127 -7.70 -4.21 5.11
N LEU A 128 -8.18 -4.51 6.33
CA LEU A 128 -9.25 -5.48 6.54
C LEU A 128 -10.54 -5.11 5.83
N SER A 129 -10.78 -3.81 5.56
CA SER A 129 -11.96 -3.36 4.82
C SER A 129 -11.97 -3.75 3.33
N PHE A 130 -10.85 -4.25 2.80
CA PHE A 130 -10.73 -4.74 1.41
C PHE A 130 -10.88 -6.25 1.29
N LEU A 131 -10.93 -6.97 2.40
CA LEU A 131 -11.08 -8.41 2.41
C LEU A 131 -12.53 -8.79 2.12
N LEU A 132 -12.74 -9.62 1.10
CA LEU A 132 -14.07 -10.09 0.69
C LEU A 132 -14.52 -11.30 1.51
N PHE A 133 -13.59 -12.09 2.00
CA PHE A 133 -13.84 -13.32 2.73
C PHE A 133 -13.27 -13.22 4.15
N LYS A 134 -13.83 -14.03 5.04
CA LYS A 134 -13.27 -14.22 6.37
C LYS A 134 -11.97 -15.04 6.31
N ASP A 135 -11.96 -16.05 5.43
CA ASP A 135 -10.85 -16.96 5.27
C ASP A 135 -10.42 -16.97 3.79
N TYR A 136 -9.12 -16.80 3.55
CA TYR A 136 -8.48 -16.91 2.25
C TYR A 136 -7.67 -18.19 2.16
N SER A 137 -7.43 -18.67 0.93
CA SER A 137 -6.52 -19.79 0.71
C SER A 137 -5.11 -19.46 1.17
N GLU A 138 -4.68 -18.19 0.98
CA GLU A 138 -3.37 -17.70 1.43
C GLU A 138 -3.41 -16.20 1.76
N TYR A 139 -2.63 -15.81 2.76
CA TYR A 139 -2.25 -14.44 3.03
C TYR A 139 -0.74 -14.30 2.84
N PHE A 140 -0.32 -13.25 2.17
CA PHE A 140 1.10 -12.94 1.96
C PHE A 140 1.47 -11.63 2.62
N SER A 141 2.69 -11.56 3.17
CA SER A 141 3.30 -10.32 3.64
C SER A 141 4.03 -9.64 2.49
N LEU A 142 3.82 -8.32 2.31
CA LEU A 142 4.62 -7.54 1.38
C LEU A 142 6.09 -7.46 1.82
N GLU A 143 6.34 -7.56 3.11
CA GLU A 143 7.69 -7.57 3.69
C GLU A 143 8.47 -8.85 3.33
N ASP A 144 7.76 -9.93 2.97
CA ASP A 144 8.31 -11.17 2.39
C ASP A 144 7.67 -11.46 1.03
N PHE A 145 7.79 -10.52 0.12
CA PHE A 145 7.17 -10.62 -1.21
C PHE A 145 7.76 -11.73 -2.07
N ALA A 146 8.99 -12.15 -1.80
CA ALA A 146 9.62 -13.26 -2.52
C ALA A 146 8.86 -14.57 -2.32
N THR A 147 8.43 -14.87 -1.09
CA THR A 147 7.58 -16.03 -0.79
C THR A 147 6.24 -15.95 -1.53
N CYS A 148 5.61 -14.78 -1.61
CA CYS A 148 4.40 -14.58 -2.39
C CYS A 148 4.61 -14.95 -3.87
N VAL A 149 5.66 -14.43 -4.50
CA VAL A 149 5.99 -14.68 -5.92
C VAL A 149 6.19 -16.17 -6.19
N THR A 150 6.97 -16.84 -5.33
CA THR A 150 7.26 -18.28 -5.46
C THR A 150 5.99 -19.12 -5.31
N THR A 151 5.22 -18.88 -4.25
CA THR A 151 3.99 -19.63 -3.96
C THR A 151 2.94 -19.47 -5.06
N LEU A 152 2.72 -18.25 -5.56
CA LEU A 152 1.75 -18.02 -6.64
C LEU A 152 2.16 -18.74 -7.92
N ARG A 153 3.45 -18.78 -8.24
CA ARG A 153 3.96 -19.52 -9.39
C ARG A 153 3.74 -21.01 -9.23
N GLU A 154 4.04 -21.58 -8.07
CA GLU A 154 3.95 -23.01 -7.80
C GLU A 154 2.50 -23.51 -7.69
N ARG A 155 1.65 -22.77 -6.99
CA ARG A 155 0.28 -23.20 -6.68
C ARG A 155 -0.73 -22.96 -7.80
N ILE A 156 -0.58 -21.85 -8.51
CA ILE A 156 -1.57 -21.42 -9.51
C ILE A 156 -0.96 -21.06 -10.87
N ASN A 157 0.32 -21.37 -11.09
CA ASN A 157 1.08 -21.04 -12.31
C ASN A 157 0.96 -19.54 -12.70
N PHE A 158 0.96 -18.67 -11.70
CA PHE A 158 0.85 -17.23 -11.90
C PHE A 158 2.22 -16.56 -11.78
N SER A 159 2.67 -15.90 -12.85
CA SER A 159 3.94 -15.19 -12.89
C SER A 159 3.72 -13.73 -12.46
N VAL A 160 4.42 -13.30 -11.42
CA VAL A 160 4.44 -11.91 -10.97
C VAL A 160 5.49 -11.14 -11.75
N ILE A 161 5.07 -10.07 -12.42
CA ILE A 161 5.93 -9.19 -13.22
C ILE A 161 6.17 -7.89 -12.44
N ASP A 162 7.42 -7.56 -12.17
CA ASP A 162 7.77 -6.36 -11.40
C ASP A 162 7.44 -5.07 -12.17
N ALA A 163 6.54 -4.27 -11.64
CA ALA A 163 6.11 -3.01 -12.21
C ALA A 163 6.78 -1.77 -11.57
N ARG A 164 7.80 -1.96 -10.73
CA ARG A 164 8.45 -0.81 -10.03
C ARG A 164 9.07 0.18 -11.00
N SER A 165 9.61 -0.29 -12.11
CA SER A 165 10.15 0.58 -13.17
C SER A 165 9.11 1.44 -13.91
N LEU A 166 7.82 1.10 -13.80
CA LEU A 166 6.72 1.86 -14.39
C LEU A 166 6.14 2.92 -13.45
N THR A 167 6.54 2.88 -12.19
CA THR A 167 5.92 3.72 -11.16
C THR A 167 7.01 4.40 -10.33
N ASN A 168 6.98 5.72 -10.28
CA ASN A 168 7.88 6.52 -9.44
C ASN A 168 7.43 6.54 -7.95
N HIS A 169 6.69 5.51 -7.51
CA HIS A 169 6.05 5.47 -6.19
C HIS A 169 6.87 4.72 -5.13
N GLY A 170 7.99 4.11 -5.49
CA GLY A 170 8.86 3.36 -4.59
C GLY A 170 9.84 4.24 -3.84
N THR A 171 10.39 3.70 -2.74
CA THR A 171 11.56 4.28 -2.06
C THR A 171 12.87 3.59 -2.43
N ASN A 172 12.81 2.58 -3.29
CA ASN A 172 13.96 1.72 -3.62
C ASN A 172 15.03 2.41 -4.47
N GLU A 173 14.69 3.54 -5.11
CA GLU A 173 15.60 4.32 -5.95
C GLU A 173 16.33 5.42 -5.15
N PHE A 174 16.00 5.55 -3.86
CA PHE A 174 16.55 6.59 -2.99
C PHE A 174 17.51 6.01 -1.96
N GLU A 175 18.51 6.78 -1.59
CA GLU A 175 19.26 6.58 -0.36
C GLU A 175 18.33 6.82 0.83
N LEU A 176 18.12 5.78 1.65
CA LEU A 176 17.22 5.87 2.79
C LEU A 176 17.92 6.45 4.02
N LEU A 177 17.32 7.50 4.58
CA LEU A 177 17.77 8.16 5.80
C LEU A 177 17.15 7.51 7.04
N TYR A 178 17.97 6.98 7.94
CA TYR A 178 17.55 6.24 9.13
C TYR A 178 17.86 6.96 10.44
N GLU A 179 18.86 7.85 10.47
CA GLU A 179 19.45 8.39 11.70
C GLU A 179 18.63 9.56 12.29
N ASP A 180 17.97 10.34 11.44
CA ASP A 180 17.17 11.49 11.86
C ASP A 180 15.70 11.14 12.02
N ASN A 181 14.97 11.94 12.80
CA ASN A 181 13.51 11.86 12.88
C ASN A 181 12.88 12.91 11.95
N PHE A 182 12.07 12.45 11.00
CA PHE A 182 11.41 13.29 10.00
C PHE A 182 9.90 13.46 10.24
N SER A 183 9.41 13.11 11.43
CA SER A 183 7.97 13.19 11.77
C SER A 183 7.39 14.60 11.61
N ASP A 184 8.17 15.59 12.02
CA ASP A 184 7.81 17.02 12.00
C ASP A 184 8.45 17.78 10.81
N THR A 185 9.04 17.05 9.84
CA THR A 185 9.65 17.66 8.65
C THR A 185 8.56 17.97 7.62
N PRO A 186 8.51 19.21 7.09
CA PRO A 186 7.56 19.60 6.07
C PRO A 186 7.62 18.74 4.81
N ALA A 187 6.48 18.45 4.18
CA ALA A 187 6.42 17.67 2.95
C ALA A 187 7.28 18.27 1.83
N PHE A 188 7.38 19.59 1.75
CA PHE A 188 8.24 20.27 0.77
C PHE A 188 9.71 19.91 0.97
N ASP A 189 10.21 19.92 2.20
CA ASP A 189 11.62 19.60 2.47
C ASP A 189 11.94 18.14 2.13
N ILE A 190 11.02 17.22 2.43
CA ILE A 190 11.15 15.81 2.00
C ILE A 190 11.11 15.70 0.46
N ALA A 191 10.27 16.49 -0.21
CA ALA A 191 10.26 16.51 -1.68
C ALA A 191 11.56 17.00 -2.28
N VAL A 192 12.24 17.98 -1.64
CA VAL A 192 13.59 18.43 -2.02
C VAL A 192 14.60 17.29 -1.84
N MET A 193 14.60 16.62 -0.68
CA MET A 193 15.48 15.45 -0.44
C MET A 193 15.29 14.37 -1.50
N LYS A 194 14.04 14.08 -1.89
CA LYS A 194 13.75 13.09 -2.95
C LYS A 194 14.34 13.50 -4.31
N ARG A 195 14.31 14.78 -4.65
CA ARG A 195 14.97 15.29 -5.89
C ARG A 195 16.48 15.13 -5.85
N GLU A 196 17.07 15.14 -4.65
CA GLU A 196 18.49 14.90 -4.43
C GLU A 196 18.84 13.40 -4.31
N GLY A 197 17.88 12.50 -4.56
CA GLY A 197 18.11 11.06 -4.49
C GLY A 197 18.04 10.47 -3.09
N ARG A 198 17.59 11.22 -2.07
CA ARG A 198 17.48 10.79 -0.66
C ARG A 198 16.03 10.76 -0.21
N CYS A 199 15.67 9.84 0.69
CA CYS A 199 14.32 9.75 1.22
C CYS A 199 14.33 9.29 2.68
N PRO A 200 13.49 9.87 3.56
CA PRO A 200 13.28 9.29 4.88
C PRO A 200 12.88 7.83 4.80
N SER A 201 13.47 6.99 5.64
CA SER A 201 12.99 5.63 5.81
C SER A 201 11.58 5.64 6.42
N HIS A 202 10.81 4.56 6.23
CA HIS A 202 9.49 4.50 6.88
C HIS A 202 9.60 4.59 8.42
N PHE A 203 10.69 4.07 8.98
CA PHE A 203 10.96 4.11 10.42
C PHE A 203 11.20 5.53 10.93
N SER A 204 12.00 6.33 10.20
CA SER A 204 12.39 7.68 10.60
C SER A 204 11.25 8.72 10.56
N LEU A 205 10.07 8.34 10.05
CA LEU A 205 8.85 9.15 10.13
C LEU A 205 8.11 9.00 11.47
N TYR A 206 8.46 8.04 12.31
CA TYR A 206 7.74 7.74 13.53
C TYR A 206 8.45 8.26 14.78
N THR A 207 7.73 9.06 15.58
CA THR A 207 8.01 9.25 17.01
C THR A 207 7.19 8.27 17.83
N LYS A 208 7.50 8.11 19.12
CA LYS A 208 6.68 7.29 20.04
C LYS A 208 5.22 7.73 20.07
N GLU A 209 4.98 9.04 20.00
CA GLU A 209 3.63 9.62 19.98
C GLU A 209 2.86 9.19 18.73
N VAL A 210 3.44 9.43 17.54
CA VAL A 210 2.84 9.06 16.24
C VAL A 210 2.63 7.56 16.14
N PHE A 211 3.60 6.77 16.59
CA PHE A 211 3.51 5.32 16.63
C PHE A 211 2.33 4.84 17.48
N SER A 212 2.20 5.37 18.72
CA SER A 212 1.10 5.03 19.61
C SER A 212 -0.26 5.37 19.00
N TYR A 213 -0.35 6.53 18.36
CA TYR A 213 -1.59 6.97 17.73
C TYR A 213 -1.99 6.09 16.53
N VAL A 214 -1.04 5.77 15.65
CA VAL A 214 -1.27 4.83 14.53
C VAL A 214 -1.66 3.44 15.03
N SER A 215 -1.05 2.98 16.14
CA SER A 215 -1.40 1.70 16.78
C SER A 215 -2.85 1.66 17.23
N GLN A 216 -3.41 2.78 17.69
CA GLN A 216 -4.83 2.86 18.05
C GLN A 216 -5.75 2.86 16.84
N ILE A 217 -5.44 3.67 15.81
CA ILE A 217 -6.25 3.79 14.60
C ILE A 217 -6.33 2.46 13.84
N TYR A 218 -5.22 1.76 13.70
CA TYR A 218 -5.10 0.52 12.91
C TYR A 218 -4.96 -0.72 13.79
N SER A 219 -5.52 -0.70 15.01
CA SER A 219 -5.39 -1.80 15.98
C SER A 219 -5.86 -3.14 15.45
N GLU A 220 -6.97 -3.18 14.68
CA GLU A 220 -7.49 -4.39 14.06
C GLU A 220 -6.56 -4.91 12.95
N ASP A 221 -6.07 -4.03 12.07
CA ASP A 221 -5.10 -4.38 11.03
C ASP A 221 -3.81 -4.95 11.65
N LEU A 222 -3.32 -4.33 12.73
CA LEU A 222 -2.13 -4.77 13.46
C LEU A 222 -2.32 -6.13 14.14
N ALA A 223 -3.46 -6.32 14.79
CA ALA A 223 -3.80 -7.59 15.42
C ALA A 223 -3.88 -8.72 14.38
N PHE A 224 -4.55 -8.47 13.26
CA PHE A 224 -4.67 -9.44 12.18
C PHE A 224 -3.33 -9.75 11.52
N TYR A 225 -2.54 -8.71 11.18
CA TYR A 225 -1.21 -8.89 10.61
C TYR A 225 -0.30 -9.72 11.52
N SER A 226 -0.30 -9.40 12.83
CA SER A 226 0.49 -10.13 13.83
C SER A 226 0.02 -11.57 14.01
N HIS A 227 -1.28 -11.81 13.92
CA HIS A 227 -1.85 -13.17 14.00
C HIS A 227 -1.39 -14.03 12.81
N VAL A 228 -1.35 -13.47 11.60
CA VAL A 228 -1.02 -14.23 10.38
C VAL A 228 0.48 -14.40 10.19
N PHE A 229 1.28 -13.36 10.46
CA PHE A 229 2.71 -13.32 10.08
C PHE A 229 3.66 -13.24 11.27
N GLY A 230 3.16 -13.19 12.50
CA GLY A 230 4.01 -12.86 13.63
C GLY A 230 4.33 -11.35 13.72
N ARG A 231 5.26 -10.99 14.61
CA ARG A 231 5.64 -9.60 14.87
C ARG A 231 6.98 -9.20 14.27
N GLU A 232 7.74 -10.14 13.74
CA GLU A 232 9.12 -9.93 13.28
C GLU A 232 9.18 -8.90 12.13
N ASN A 233 8.12 -8.84 11.32
CA ASN A 233 8.02 -7.94 10.16
C ASN A 233 7.32 -6.61 10.48
N LEU A 234 6.83 -6.44 11.71
CA LEU A 234 6.31 -5.14 12.15
C LEU A 234 7.44 -4.13 12.38
N LEU A 235 7.11 -2.87 12.19
CA LEU A 235 8.05 -1.78 12.42
C LEU A 235 8.35 -1.57 13.91
N ASP A 236 7.47 -2.05 14.79
CA ASP A 236 7.49 -1.84 16.24
C ASP A 236 8.71 -2.43 16.96
N SER A 237 9.37 -3.42 16.38
CA SER A 237 10.53 -4.07 16.99
C SER A 237 11.80 -3.17 17.11
N LYS A 238 11.72 -1.92 16.61
CA LYS A 238 12.85 -0.98 16.51
C LYS A 238 12.60 0.40 17.14
N ILE A 239 11.39 0.69 17.66
CA ILE A 239 11.01 1.93 18.35
C ILE A 239 10.96 1.69 19.87
#